data_f59307f0fd15b62f6abb190ff07e3f0a
#
_entry.id   f59307f0fd15b62f6abb190ff07e3f0a
#
_cell.length_a   1.000
_cell.length_b   1.000
_cell.length_c   1.000
_cell.angle_alpha   90.00
_cell.angle_beta   90.00
_cell.angle_gamma   90.00
#
_symmetry.space_group_name_H-M   'P 1'
#
loop_
_entity.id
_entity.type
_entity.pdbx_description
1 polymer ?
#
loop_
_entity_poly.entity_id
_entity_poly.type
_entity_poly.pdbx_seq_one_letter_code
_entity_poly.pdbx_strand_id
1 'polypeptide(L)'
;MSITTERIAAAARKLCEAPGPSGRECAAYAAAKELLSPMGEVKRTPLGSLLCCVNEGKEGAPHLLLEAHLDQIGFIVTRVEEGFLRFSKVGGIDARWLPATPVVIHAAAGDYPGIITSVPPHLAGDGSDHSIKIENLLIDTGFTAETAAKLFAPGDIVTFAAKPVELLNKRLAGPALDDRIGCAAVIAAAEEIAAEKPDCKVTVLLSSMEEVGGQGAETGGFTSQPDYAIAVDVSFGDGFGCAPEKTSPLGGGTMLGYAPTLNRDFTLKLKKLAEENNIPLQHEPMGGRTGTDADELATAGRGIKMALLSIPLRSMHTVAETIDPEDAANTARLMALATKEGF
;
A
#
# COMPACT_ATOMS: atom_id res chain seq x y z
N MET A 1 -0.69 11.79 -21.35
CA MET A 1 -2.02 12.09 -20.74
C MET A 1 -1.74 12.83 -19.44
N SER A 2 -2.53 13.83 -19.04
CA SER A 2 -2.22 14.59 -17.81
C SER A 2 -2.58 13.78 -16.57
N ILE A 3 -1.74 13.88 -15.54
CA ILE A 3 -2.01 13.35 -14.19
C ILE A 3 -3.20 14.14 -13.63
N THR A 4 -4.31 13.44 -13.36
CA THR A 4 -5.53 14.03 -12.77
C THR A 4 -5.98 13.27 -11.54
N THR A 5 -6.59 13.98 -10.61
CA THR A 5 -7.15 13.44 -9.36
C THR A 5 -8.18 12.32 -9.63
N GLU A 6 -9.05 12.52 -10.62
CA GLU A 6 -10.10 11.55 -10.97
C GLU A 6 -9.51 10.23 -11.49
N ARG A 7 -8.42 10.31 -12.24
CA ARG A 7 -7.75 9.14 -12.79
C ARG A 7 -7.05 8.33 -11.70
N ILE A 8 -6.37 9.00 -10.78
CA ILE A 8 -5.75 8.38 -9.62
C ILE A 8 -6.80 7.72 -8.73
N ALA A 9 -7.89 8.43 -8.42
CA ALA A 9 -8.98 7.86 -7.64
C ALA A 9 -9.61 6.63 -8.30
N ALA A 10 -9.76 6.63 -9.62
CA ALA A 10 -10.29 5.48 -10.37
C ALA A 10 -9.33 4.27 -10.33
N ALA A 11 -8.02 4.51 -10.50
CA ALA A 11 -7.00 3.47 -10.39
C ALA A 11 -6.94 2.89 -8.97
N ALA A 12 -6.92 3.75 -7.94
CA ALA A 12 -6.93 3.35 -6.54
C ALA A 12 -8.16 2.48 -6.21
N ARG A 13 -9.37 2.89 -6.61
CA ARG A 13 -10.59 2.09 -6.41
C ARG A 13 -10.45 0.70 -7.03
N LYS A 14 -9.98 0.62 -8.29
CA LYS A 14 -9.79 -0.65 -8.99
C LYS A 14 -8.81 -1.56 -8.25
N LEU A 15 -7.72 -1.01 -7.76
CA LEU A 15 -6.72 -1.75 -6.98
C LEU A 15 -7.28 -2.19 -5.63
N CYS A 16 -7.94 -1.30 -4.87
CA CYS A 16 -8.51 -1.59 -3.57
C CYS A 16 -9.66 -2.62 -3.61
N GLU A 17 -10.38 -2.75 -4.72
CA GLU A 17 -11.43 -3.76 -4.89
C GLU A 17 -10.87 -5.15 -5.17
N ALA A 18 -9.58 -5.28 -5.49
CA ALA A 18 -8.92 -6.56 -5.76
C ALA A 18 -8.26 -7.10 -4.48
N PRO A 19 -8.69 -8.24 -3.92
CA PRO A 19 -8.09 -8.81 -2.72
C PRO A 19 -6.62 -9.20 -2.94
N GLY A 20 -5.79 -8.94 -1.94
CA GLY A 20 -4.35 -9.23 -2.03
C GLY A 20 -3.61 -9.03 -0.71
N PRO A 21 -3.92 -9.79 0.35
CA PRO A 21 -3.07 -9.77 1.54
C PRO A 21 -1.66 -10.27 1.23
N SER A 22 -0.67 -9.82 2.02
CA SER A 22 0.74 -10.15 1.84
C SER A 22 0.97 -11.64 1.56
N GLY A 23 1.69 -11.95 0.49
CA GLY A 23 1.96 -13.31 0.00
C GLY A 23 0.80 -13.96 -0.76
N ARG A 24 -0.32 -13.27 -0.95
CA ARG A 24 -1.51 -13.74 -1.70
C ARG A 24 -2.11 -12.66 -2.61
N GLU A 25 -1.27 -11.85 -3.23
CA GLU A 25 -1.66 -10.67 -4.01
C GLU A 25 -2.20 -10.97 -5.43
N CYS A 26 -2.55 -12.23 -5.74
CA CYS A 26 -2.87 -12.66 -7.12
C CYS A 26 -3.94 -11.83 -7.82
N ALA A 27 -5.03 -11.44 -7.13
CA ALA A 27 -6.08 -10.62 -7.73
C ALA A 27 -5.61 -9.17 -7.90
N ALA A 28 -4.89 -8.61 -6.92
CA ALA A 28 -4.26 -7.31 -7.01
C ALA A 28 -3.26 -7.23 -8.17
N TYR A 29 -2.50 -8.30 -8.42
CA TYR A 29 -1.62 -8.41 -9.61
C TYR A 29 -2.37 -8.27 -10.91
N ALA A 30 -3.49 -8.98 -11.06
CA ALA A 30 -4.25 -8.92 -12.29
C ALA A 30 -4.72 -7.48 -12.57
N ALA A 31 -5.23 -6.79 -11.54
CA ALA A 31 -5.66 -5.41 -11.63
C ALA A 31 -4.50 -4.45 -11.95
N ALA A 32 -3.36 -4.58 -11.25
CA ALA A 32 -2.17 -3.76 -11.47
C ALA A 32 -1.54 -4.02 -12.85
N LYS A 33 -1.43 -5.27 -13.25
CA LYS A 33 -0.93 -5.64 -14.57
C LYS A 33 -1.74 -5.04 -15.70
N GLU A 34 -3.07 -5.01 -15.58
CA GLU A 34 -3.94 -4.38 -16.58
C GLU A 34 -3.63 -2.89 -16.72
N LEU A 35 -3.36 -2.18 -15.61
CA LEU A 35 -3.03 -0.77 -15.61
C LEU A 35 -1.61 -0.49 -16.17
N LEU A 36 -0.64 -1.36 -15.89
CA LEU A 36 0.76 -1.20 -16.31
C LEU A 36 1.04 -1.67 -17.74
N SER A 37 0.33 -2.69 -18.24
CA SER A 37 0.60 -3.32 -19.55
C SER A 37 0.62 -2.38 -20.75
N PRO A 38 -0.12 -1.25 -20.78
CA PRO A 38 -0.01 -0.29 -21.91
C PRO A 38 1.36 0.40 -21.99
N MET A 39 2.16 0.41 -20.91
CA MET A 39 3.43 1.13 -20.83
C MET A 39 4.66 0.24 -21.05
N GLY A 40 4.52 -1.08 -20.90
CA GLY A 40 5.62 -2.01 -21.08
C GLY A 40 5.28 -3.45 -20.72
N GLU A 41 6.26 -4.34 -20.87
CA GLU A 41 6.12 -5.72 -20.43
C GLU A 41 6.13 -5.81 -18.91
N VAL A 42 5.06 -6.35 -18.33
CA VAL A 42 4.94 -6.56 -16.88
C VAL A 42 5.45 -7.96 -16.52
N LYS A 43 6.53 -8.01 -15.75
CA LYS A 43 7.16 -9.24 -15.26
C LYS A 43 6.85 -9.45 -13.80
N ARG A 44 6.57 -10.68 -13.40
CA ARG A 44 6.37 -11.06 -12.01
C ARG A 44 7.67 -11.62 -11.44
N THR A 45 8.10 -11.13 -10.28
CA THR A 45 9.24 -11.69 -9.56
C THR A 45 8.87 -13.02 -8.86
N PRO A 46 9.86 -13.83 -8.45
CA PRO A 46 9.57 -15.07 -7.70
C PRO A 46 8.80 -14.85 -6.39
N LEU A 47 8.98 -13.73 -5.69
CA LEU A 47 8.25 -13.39 -4.47
C LEU A 47 6.93 -12.67 -4.75
N GLY A 48 6.67 -12.35 -6.03
CA GLY A 48 5.37 -11.89 -6.40
C GLY A 48 5.27 -10.43 -6.79
N SER A 49 6.25 -9.58 -6.57
CA SER A 49 6.25 -8.19 -7.02
C SER A 49 6.15 -8.06 -8.55
N LEU A 50 5.62 -6.96 -9.03
CA LEU A 50 5.55 -6.64 -10.45
C LEU A 50 6.65 -5.65 -10.84
N LEU A 51 7.39 -5.95 -11.90
CA LEU A 51 8.36 -5.07 -12.52
C LEU A 51 7.90 -4.71 -13.94
N CYS A 52 7.94 -3.41 -14.27
CA CYS A 52 7.65 -2.90 -15.61
C CYS A 52 8.65 -1.82 -15.99
N CYS A 53 9.49 -2.05 -17.01
CA CYS A 53 10.29 -0.99 -17.59
C CYS A 53 9.39 -0.12 -18.47
N VAL A 54 9.14 1.11 -18.03
CA VAL A 54 8.24 2.06 -18.71
C VAL A 54 8.99 3.01 -19.64
N ASN A 55 10.30 3.13 -19.45
CA ASN A 55 11.20 3.89 -20.33
C ASN A 55 12.60 3.30 -20.28
N GLU A 56 13.15 2.92 -21.43
CA GLU A 56 14.52 2.36 -21.48
C GLU A 56 15.62 3.43 -21.34
N GLY A 57 15.31 4.68 -21.61
CA GLY A 57 16.28 5.77 -21.56
C GLY A 57 17.35 5.71 -22.64
N LYS A 58 18.33 6.63 -22.55
CA LYS A 58 19.53 6.65 -23.40
C LYS A 58 20.61 5.73 -22.82
N GLU A 59 21.49 5.23 -23.69
CA GLU A 59 22.65 4.44 -23.26
C GLU A 59 23.53 5.22 -22.25
N GLY A 60 23.83 4.58 -21.13
CA GLY A 60 24.61 5.19 -20.03
C GLY A 60 23.86 6.19 -19.15
N ALA A 61 22.60 6.44 -19.40
CA ALA A 61 21.78 7.29 -18.53
C ALA A 61 21.46 6.58 -17.19
N PRO A 62 21.25 7.34 -16.10
CA PRO A 62 20.94 6.76 -14.81
C PRO A 62 19.58 6.04 -14.82
N HIS A 63 19.46 5.03 -13.97
CA HIS A 63 18.25 4.21 -13.81
C HIS A 63 17.49 4.62 -12.54
N LEU A 64 16.25 5.06 -12.69
CA LEU A 64 15.32 5.37 -11.61
C LEU A 64 14.30 4.23 -11.44
N LEU A 65 14.10 3.78 -10.21
CA LEU A 65 13.00 2.92 -9.81
C LEU A 65 11.92 3.76 -9.13
N LEU A 66 10.68 3.59 -9.57
CA LEU A 66 9.49 4.09 -8.85
C LEU A 66 8.81 2.90 -8.19
N GLU A 67 8.61 2.99 -6.90
CA GLU A 67 8.12 1.86 -6.11
C GLU A 67 6.92 2.27 -5.25
N ALA A 68 6.00 1.31 -5.03
CA ALA A 68 4.88 1.34 -4.08
C ALA A 68 4.45 -0.09 -3.77
N HIS A 69 3.95 -0.36 -2.54
CA HIS A 69 3.55 -1.73 -2.22
C HIS A 69 2.11 -2.05 -2.64
N LEU A 70 1.93 -3.27 -3.16
CA LEU A 70 0.66 -3.74 -3.70
C LEU A 70 -0.13 -4.60 -2.71
N ASP A 71 0.55 -5.20 -1.74
CA ASP A 71 -0.11 -6.00 -0.72
C ASP A 71 -0.95 -5.13 0.22
N GLN A 72 -1.71 -5.77 1.06
CA GLN A 72 -2.58 -5.14 2.05
C GLN A 72 -2.62 -5.98 3.31
N ILE A 73 -2.98 -5.38 4.42
CA ILE A 73 -3.32 -6.10 5.65
C ILE A 73 -4.53 -7.01 5.45
N GLY A 74 -4.61 -8.06 6.25
CA GLY A 74 -5.73 -9.00 6.24
C GLY A 74 -5.57 -10.08 7.30
N PHE A 75 -6.17 -11.24 7.04
CA PHE A 75 -6.10 -12.36 7.99
C PHE A 75 -5.87 -13.67 7.24
N ILE A 76 -5.41 -14.66 8.00
CA ILE A 76 -5.25 -16.05 7.56
C ILE A 76 -6.01 -16.96 8.53
N VAL A 77 -6.81 -17.88 7.99
CA VAL A 77 -7.50 -18.88 8.78
C VAL A 77 -6.46 -19.82 9.39
N THR A 78 -6.53 -20.02 10.71
CA THR A 78 -5.63 -20.94 11.43
C THR A 78 -6.30 -22.25 11.80
N ARG A 79 -7.62 -22.25 12.02
CA ARG A 79 -8.39 -23.45 12.39
C ARG A 79 -9.89 -23.25 12.12
N VAL A 80 -10.56 -24.32 11.74
CA VAL A 80 -12.03 -24.41 11.72
C VAL A 80 -12.48 -25.09 13.00
N GLU A 81 -13.39 -24.50 13.76
CA GLU A 81 -13.81 -24.94 15.07
C GLU A 81 -15.32 -24.73 15.26
N GLU A 82 -16.07 -25.79 15.38
CA GLU A 82 -17.54 -25.77 15.64
C GLU A 82 -18.36 -24.89 14.67
N GLY A 83 -17.91 -24.73 13.43
CA GLY A 83 -18.56 -23.88 12.42
C GLY A 83 -18.00 -22.49 12.32
N PHE A 84 -17.15 -22.08 13.26
CA PHE A 84 -16.44 -20.81 13.25
C PHE A 84 -15.01 -20.95 12.72
N LEU A 85 -14.40 -19.83 12.30
CA LEU A 85 -13.02 -19.80 11.88
C LEU A 85 -12.17 -19.05 12.91
N ARG A 86 -11.09 -19.67 13.37
CA ARG A 86 -10.01 -18.99 14.06
C ARG A 86 -9.06 -18.42 13.02
N PHE A 87 -8.51 -17.25 13.32
CA PHE A 87 -7.64 -16.54 12.38
C PHE A 87 -6.48 -15.84 13.09
N SER A 88 -5.45 -15.51 12.32
CA SER A 88 -4.36 -14.63 12.71
C SER A 88 -4.31 -13.43 11.77
N LYS A 89 -3.77 -12.32 12.24
CA LYS A 89 -3.54 -11.14 11.41
C LYS A 89 -2.38 -11.37 10.44
N VAL A 90 -2.46 -10.74 9.29
CA VAL A 90 -1.39 -10.51 8.32
C VAL A 90 -1.20 -9.00 8.25
N GLY A 91 -0.01 -8.53 8.62
CA GLY A 91 0.28 -7.10 8.78
C GLY A 91 -0.13 -6.51 10.13
N GLY A 92 -0.09 -5.20 10.23
CA GLY A 92 -0.34 -4.44 11.45
C GLY A 92 -1.83 -4.17 11.67
N ILE A 93 -2.53 -4.94 12.51
CA ILE A 93 -3.97 -4.75 12.78
C ILE A 93 -4.22 -4.57 14.28
N ASP A 94 -5.01 -3.56 14.63
CA ASP A 94 -5.49 -3.33 15.99
C ASP A 94 -6.81 -4.09 16.23
N ALA A 95 -6.81 -4.97 17.21
CA ALA A 95 -7.98 -5.79 17.52
C ALA A 95 -9.21 -5.01 18.00
N ARG A 96 -9.03 -3.78 18.49
CA ARG A 96 -10.11 -2.97 19.11
C ARG A 96 -11.27 -2.66 18.19
N TRP A 97 -11.02 -2.52 16.90
CA TRP A 97 -12.06 -2.18 15.90
C TRP A 97 -12.59 -3.38 15.11
N LEU A 98 -12.04 -4.59 15.34
CA LEU A 98 -12.41 -5.81 14.60
C LEU A 98 -13.81 -6.36 14.91
N PRO A 99 -14.33 -6.33 16.16
CA PRO A 99 -15.67 -6.88 16.44
C PRO A 99 -16.75 -6.26 15.55
N ALA A 100 -17.63 -7.11 15.01
CA ALA A 100 -18.70 -6.79 14.08
C ALA A 100 -18.24 -6.34 12.67
N THR A 101 -16.95 -6.51 12.33
CA THR A 101 -16.43 -6.20 11.00
C THR A 101 -16.80 -7.28 9.99
N PRO A 102 -17.49 -6.95 8.89
CA PRO A 102 -17.72 -7.87 7.78
C PRO A 102 -16.43 -8.20 7.05
N VAL A 103 -16.25 -9.46 6.67
CA VAL A 103 -15.09 -9.98 5.96
C VAL A 103 -15.48 -10.89 4.80
N VAL A 104 -14.54 -11.13 3.89
CA VAL A 104 -14.66 -12.15 2.84
C VAL A 104 -13.57 -13.19 3.07
N ILE A 105 -13.98 -14.45 3.15
CA ILE A 105 -13.08 -15.60 3.22
C ILE A 105 -12.85 -16.11 1.80
N HIS A 106 -11.60 -16.12 1.34
CA HIS A 106 -11.20 -16.59 0.01
C HIS A 106 -10.73 -18.04 0.13
N ALA A 107 -11.69 -18.97 0.05
CA ALA A 107 -11.43 -20.40 0.11
C ALA A 107 -11.23 -21.02 -1.28
N ALA A 108 -10.72 -22.25 -1.34
CA ALA A 108 -10.49 -22.94 -2.61
C ALA A 108 -11.76 -23.12 -3.45
N ALA A 109 -12.93 -23.21 -2.82
CA ALA A 109 -14.24 -23.38 -3.48
C ALA A 109 -14.89 -22.04 -3.89
N GLY A 110 -14.31 -20.89 -3.54
CA GLY A 110 -14.81 -19.53 -3.84
C GLY A 110 -14.79 -18.61 -2.64
N ASP A 111 -15.42 -17.45 -2.81
CA ASP A 111 -15.48 -16.40 -1.81
C ASP A 111 -16.76 -16.53 -0.97
N TYR A 112 -16.60 -16.41 0.35
CA TYR A 112 -17.71 -16.54 1.30
C TYR A 112 -17.73 -15.35 2.26
N PRO A 113 -18.92 -14.79 2.56
CA PRO A 113 -19.06 -13.75 3.56
C PRO A 113 -18.87 -14.31 4.98
N GLY A 114 -18.32 -13.47 5.86
CA GLY A 114 -18.21 -13.74 7.29
C GLY A 114 -18.27 -12.45 8.09
N ILE A 115 -18.44 -12.60 9.40
CA ILE A 115 -18.42 -11.47 10.34
C ILE A 115 -17.47 -11.82 11.48
N ILE A 116 -16.55 -10.92 11.81
CA ILE A 116 -15.72 -11.07 13.00
C ILE A 116 -16.58 -10.87 14.23
N THR A 117 -16.64 -11.87 15.10
CA THR A 117 -17.45 -11.88 16.31
C THR A 117 -16.62 -12.06 17.57
N SER A 118 -17.17 -11.65 18.69
CA SER A 118 -16.60 -11.83 20.02
C SER A 118 -17.66 -12.35 20.99
N VAL A 119 -17.22 -12.95 22.09
CA VAL A 119 -18.15 -13.33 23.18
C VAL A 119 -18.79 -12.04 23.74
N PRO A 120 -20.14 -11.97 23.84
CA PRO A 120 -20.81 -10.81 24.42
C PRO A 120 -20.36 -10.59 25.88
N PRO A 121 -20.28 -9.33 26.36
CA PRO A 121 -19.84 -9.03 27.71
C PRO A 121 -20.62 -9.77 28.81
N HIS A 122 -21.92 -10.01 28.61
CA HIS A 122 -22.77 -10.73 29.56
C HIS A 122 -22.41 -12.23 29.72
N LEU A 123 -21.65 -12.78 28.79
CA LEU A 123 -21.23 -14.20 28.79
C LEU A 123 -19.70 -14.33 28.98
N ALA A 124 -18.97 -13.23 29.01
CA ALA A 124 -17.50 -13.22 29.06
C ALA A 124 -16.91 -13.51 30.48
N GLY A 125 -17.77 -13.66 31.51
CA GLY A 125 -17.35 -13.84 32.90
C GLY A 125 -16.81 -12.56 33.57
N ASP A 126 -16.53 -12.60 34.86
CA ASP A 126 -16.07 -11.46 35.65
C ASP A 126 -14.56 -11.14 35.49
N GLY A 127 -13.94 -11.55 34.39
CA GLY A 127 -12.56 -11.21 34.10
C GLY A 127 -12.35 -9.71 33.96
N SER A 128 -11.49 -9.12 34.77
CA SER A 128 -11.19 -7.69 34.76
C SER A 128 -10.45 -7.19 33.52
N ASP A 129 -10.01 -8.05 32.63
CA ASP A 129 -9.34 -7.70 31.37
C ASP A 129 -10.36 -7.63 30.23
N HIS A 130 -10.87 -6.44 29.95
CA HIS A 130 -11.74 -6.15 28.81
C HIS A 130 -10.96 -5.87 27.53
N SER A 131 -9.66 -6.17 27.48
CA SER A 131 -8.86 -6.00 26.26
C SER A 131 -9.31 -6.99 25.19
N ILE A 132 -9.58 -6.47 24.01
CA ILE A 132 -9.91 -7.29 22.84
C ILE A 132 -8.61 -7.86 22.29
N LYS A 133 -8.47 -9.20 22.30
CA LYS A 133 -7.33 -9.93 21.73
C LYS A 133 -7.81 -10.73 20.52
N ILE A 134 -7.01 -10.78 19.47
CA ILE A 134 -7.35 -11.50 18.24
C ILE A 134 -7.62 -12.97 18.52
N GLU A 135 -6.90 -13.58 19.46
CA GLU A 135 -7.06 -14.98 19.86
C GLU A 135 -8.46 -15.28 20.42
N ASN A 136 -9.17 -14.26 20.90
CA ASN A 136 -10.52 -14.37 21.45
C ASN A 136 -11.62 -14.06 20.41
N LEU A 137 -11.23 -13.64 19.20
CA LEU A 137 -12.16 -13.36 18.11
C LEU A 137 -12.33 -14.60 17.23
N LEU A 138 -13.48 -14.65 16.58
CA LEU A 138 -13.84 -15.71 15.63
C LEU A 138 -14.48 -15.08 14.39
N ILE A 139 -14.43 -15.76 13.26
CA ILE A 139 -15.26 -15.41 12.11
C ILE A 139 -16.45 -16.36 12.09
N ASP A 140 -17.64 -15.77 12.16
CA ASP A 140 -18.90 -16.46 11.95
C ASP A 140 -19.26 -16.42 10.47
N THR A 141 -19.49 -17.59 9.87
CA THR A 141 -19.87 -17.75 8.46
C THR A 141 -21.32 -18.16 8.30
N GLY A 142 -22.03 -18.44 9.41
CA GLY A 142 -23.40 -18.95 9.42
C GLY A 142 -23.54 -20.43 9.01
N PHE A 143 -22.42 -21.12 8.73
CA PHE A 143 -22.44 -22.54 8.36
C PHE A 143 -22.45 -23.46 9.58
N THR A 144 -22.97 -24.68 9.38
CA THR A 144 -22.81 -25.76 10.37
C THR A 144 -21.35 -26.22 10.47
N ALA A 145 -20.96 -26.82 11.59
CA ALA A 145 -19.61 -27.34 11.79
C ALA A 145 -19.17 -28.28 10.65
N GLU A 146 -20.06 -29.16 10.18
CA GLU A 146 -19.77 -30.07 9.08
C GLU A 146 -19.53 -29.35 7.75
N THR A 147 -20.34 -28.34 7.45
CA THR A 147 -20.22 -27.56 6.20
C THR A 147 -18.96 -26.70 6.24
N ALA A 148 -18.72 -26.00 7.33
CA ALA A 148 -17.52 -25.18 7.48
C ALA A 148 -16.23 -26.00 7.35
N ALA A 149 -16.18 -27.19 7.96
CA ALA A 149 -15.01 -28.10 7.85
C ALA A 149 -14.76 -28.64 6.43
N LYS A 150 -15.78 -28.61 5.55
CA LYS A 150 -15.65 -29.02 4.14
C LYS A 150 -15.20 -27.85 3.24
N LEU A 151 -15.62 -26.63 3.58
CA LEU A 151 -15.40 -25.44 2.74
C LEU A 151 -14.11 -24.71 3.06
N PHE A 152 -13.73 -24.65 4.33
CA PHE A 152 -12.63 -23.83 4.80
C PHE A 152 -11.47 -24.66 5.34
N ALA A 153 -10.25 -24.14 5.16
CA ALA A 153 -9.03 -24.79 5.61
C ALA A 153 -8.06 -23.76 6.24
N PRO A 154 -7.15 -24.20 7.12
CA PRO A 154 -6.00 -23.40 7.50
C PRO A 154 -5.23 -22.94 6.25
N GLY A 155 -4.88 -21.64 6.22
CA GLY A 155 -4.23 -21.04 5.08
C GLY A 155 -5.16 -20.28 4.12
N ASP A 156 -6.48 -20.41 4.26
CA ASP A 156 -7.42 -19.53 3.54
C ASP A 156 -7.22 -18.08 4.00
N ILE A 157 -7.19 -17.17 3.06
CA ILE A 157 -7.00 -15.75 3.36
C ILE A 157 -8.35 -15.06 3.56
N VAL A 158 -8.33 -13.99 4.34
CA VAL A 158 -9.53 -13.21 4.65
C VAL A 158 -9.23 -11.73 4.47
N THR A 159 -10.13 -11.02 3.79
CA THR A 159 -10.05 -9.57 3.59
C THR A 159 -11.28 -8.87 4.15
N PHE A 160 -11.20 -7.55 4.32
CA PHE A 160 -12.37 -6.74 4.70
C PHE A 160 -13.39 -6.71 3.56
N ALA A 161 -14.67 -6.84 3.90
CA ALA A 161 -15.79 -6.81 2.92
C ALA A 161 -16.18 -5.39 2.50
N ALA A 162 -15.42 -4.36 2.90
CA ALA A 162 -15.68 -2.97 2.53
C ALA A 162 -15.08 -2.64 1.16
N LYS A 163 -15.68 -1.65 0.49
CA LYS A 163 -15.17 -1.08 -0.78
C LYS A 163 -14.88 0.41 -0.58
N PRO A 164 -13.94 0.98 -1.36
CA PRO A 164 -13.70 2.42 -1.31
C PRO A 164 -14.94 3.23 -1.67
N VAL A 165 -15.24 4.24 -0.85
CA VAL A 165 -16.34 5.19 -1.04
C VAL A 165 -15.82 6.61 -1.15
N GLU A 166 -16.49 7.43 -1.92
CA GLU A 166 -16.20 8.85 -2.00
C GLU A 166 -16.95 9.59 -0.88
N LEU A 167 -16.20 10.36 -0.12
CA LEU A 167 -16.73 11.27 0.89
C LEU A 167 -16.86 12.68 0.32
N LEU A 168 -17.40 13.61 1.13
CA LEU A 168 -17.42 15.03 0.78
C LEU A 168 -16.01 15.54 0.50
N ASN A 169 -15.90 16.57 -0.34
CA ASN A 169 -14.64 17.14 -0.82
C ASN A 169 -13.77 16.17 -1.65
N LYS A 170 -14.42 15.21 -2.33
CA LYS A 170 -13.76 14.19 -3.18
C LYS A 170 -12.76 13.29 -2.43
N ARG A 171 -12.76 13.26 -1.11
CA ARG A 171 -11.93 12.34 -0.34
C ARG A 171 -12.35 10.90 -0.58
N LEU A 172 -11.38 10.00 -0.63
CA LEU A 172 -11.62 8.57 -0.79
C LEU A 172 -11.40 7.87 0.56
N ALA A 173 -12.36 7.04 0.97
CA ALA A 173 -12.24 6.23 2.19
C ALA A 173 -12.52 4.76 1.89
N GLY A 174 -11.72 3.86 2.47
CA GLY A 174 -11.88 2.42 2.31
C GLY A 174 -10.66 1.64 2.79
N PRO A 175 -10.70 0.31 2.75
CA PRO A 175 -9.55 -0.52 3.07
C PRO A 175 -8.52 -0.52 1.94
N ALA A 176 -7.27 -0.83 2.27
CA ALA A 176 -6.17 -1.02 1.34
C ALA A 176 -5.78 0.23 0.52
N LEU A 177 -6.12 1.44 0.99
CA LEU A 177 -5.53 2.66 0.46
C LEU A 177 -4.04 2.74 0.81
N ASP A 178 -3.66 2.15 1.88
CA ASP A 178 -2.31 1.71 2.26
C ASP A 178 -1.94 0.43 1.49
N ASP A 179 -1.02 0.42 0.50
CA ASP A 179 -0.50 1.59 -0.22
C ASP A 179 -0.95 1.58 -1.69
N ARG A 180 -2.18 1.15 -1.95
CA ARG A 180 -2.73 1.14 -3.32
C ARG A 180 -3.00 2.54 -3.86
N ILE A 181 -3.03 3.56 -3.00
CA ILE A 181 -3.02 4.95 -3.45
C ILE A 181 -1.63 5.35 -3.98
N GLY A 182 -0.54 4.90 -3.35
CA GLY A 182 0.81 5.05 -3.86
C GLY A 182 1.01 4.27 -5.16
N CYS A 183 0.51 3.03 -5.24
CA CYS A 183 0.48 2.29 -6.50
C CYS A 183 -0.21 3.08 -7.62
N ALA A 184 -1.36 3.71 -7.34
CA ALA A 184 -2.07 4.53 -8.32
C ALA A 184 -1.29 5.79 -8.73
N ALA A 185 -0.58 6.43 -7.79
CA ALA A 185 0.30 7.56 -8.06
C ALA A 185 1.50 7.16 -8.94
N VAL A 186 2.15 6.04 -8.62
CA VAL A 186 3.26 5.47 -9.42
C VAL A 186 2.80 5.14 -10.84
N ILE A 187 1.64 4.49 -10.99
CA ILE A 187 1.07 4.18 -12.31
C ILE A 187 0.77 5.46 -13.10
N ALA A 188 0.20 6.48 -12.48
CA ALA A 188 -0.10 7.75 -13.15
C ALA A 188 1.19 8.49 -13.57
N ALA A 189 2.24 8.47 -12.75
CA ALA A 189 3.55 9.00 -13.13
C ALA A 189 4.15 8.21 -14.30
N ALA A 190 4.07 6.89 -14.26
CA ALA A 190 4.59 6.01 -15.30
C ALA A 190 3.93 6.25 -16.66
N GLU A 191 2.62 6.54 -16.69
CA GLU A 191 1.90 6.88 -17.93
C GLU A 191 2.42 8.18 -18.56
N GLU A 192 2.70 9.20 -17.77
CA GLU A 192 3.29 10.46 -18.25
C GLU A 192 4.72 10.24 -18.73
N ILE A 193 5.53 9.52 -17.96
CA ILE A 193 6.93 9.19 -18.29
C ILE A 193 7.01 8.39 -19.61
N ALA A 194 6.16 7.38 -19.78
CA ALA A 194 6.12 6.58 -21.02
C ALA A 194 5.74 7.40 -22.25
N ALA A 195 4.90 8.43 -22.09
CA ALA A 195 4.53 9.35 -23.17
C ALA A 195 5.63 10.35 -23.50
N GLU A 196 6.35 10.88 -22.51
CA GLU A 196 7.37 11.91 -22.66
C GLU A 196 8.76 11.38 -23.03
N LYS A 197 9.07 10.13 -22.65
CA LYS A 197 10.32 9.43 -22.95
C LYS A 197 11.56 10.22 -22.53
N PRO A 198 11.75 10.46 -21.22
CA PRO A 198 12.93 11.15 -20.71
C PRO A 198 14.22 10.38 -21.02
N ASP A 199 15.36 11.05 -20.85
CA ASP A 199 16.67 10.46 -21.13
C ASP A 199 17.04 9.32 -20.16
N CYS A 200 16.55 9.32 -18.93
CA CYS A 200 16.84 8.30 -17.92
C CYS A 200 16.02 7.00 -18.15
N LYS A 201 16.58 5.88 -17.73
CA LYS A 201 15.83 4.63 -17.64
C LYS A 201 14.87 4.69 -16.45
N VAL A 202 13.60 4.24 -16.64
CA VAL A 202 12.60 4.20 -15.57
C VAL A 202 11.94 2.83 -15.52
N THR A 203 11.97 2.23 -14.34
CA THR A 203 11.26 0.98 -14.02
C THR A 203 10.26 1.23 -12.90
N VAL A 204 9.09 0.66 -13.01
CA VAL A 204 8.09 0.58 -11.93
C VAL A 204 8.25 -0.75 -11.21
N LEU A 205 8.25 -0.71 -9.89
CA LEU A 205 8.12 -1.86 -9.01
C LEU A 205 6.85 -1.69 -8.18
N LEU A 206 5.90 -2.61 -8.33
CA LEU A 206 4.82 -2.74 -7.36
C LEU A 206 5.17 -3.94 -6.49
N SER A 207 5.61 -3.66 -5.27
CA SER A 207 6.20 -4.65 -4.37
C SER A 207 5.15 -5.51 -3.68
N SER A 208 5.55 -6.67 -3.21
CA SER A 208 4.78 -7.59 -2.39
C SER A 208 5.37 -7.64 -0.98
N MET A 209 4.55 -8.04 0.00
CA MET A 209 5.00 -8.35 1.36
C MET A 209 5.62 -7.17 2.13
N GLU A 210 5.26 -5.92 1.86
CA GLU A 210 5.68 -4.78 2.65
C GLU A 210 5.20 -4.95 4.09
N GLU A 211 3.92 -5.21 4.27
CA GLU A 211 3.21 -5.34 5.55
C GLU A 211 3.75 -6.44 6.49
N VAL A 212 4.62 -7.30 5.96
CA VAL A 212 5.25 -8.40 6.69
C VAL A 212 6.78 -8.40 6.59
N GLY A 213 7.40 -7.32 6.10
CA GLY A 213 8.85 -7.10 6.18
C GLY A 213 9.58 -6.71 4.90
N GLY A 214 8.88 -6.31 3.80
CA GLY A 214 9.50 -5.67 2.64
C GLY A 214 10.32 -6.57 1.70
N GLN A 215 10.16 -7.89 1.78
CA GLN A 215 10.95 -8.85 0.98
C GLN A 215 10.76 -8.66 -0.53
N GLY A 216 9.56 -8.20 -0.93
CA GLY A 216 9.25 -7.93 -2.32
C GLY A 216 10.02 -6.75 -2.89
N ALA A 217 10.17 -5.69 -2.11
CA ALA A 217 10.95 -4.51 -2.45
C ALA A 217 12.46 -4.83 -2.51
N GLU A 218 13.01 -5.50 -1.49
CA GLU A 218 14.42 -5.90 -1.47
C GLU A 218 14.81 -6.71 -2.71
N THR A 219 14.03 -7.76 -3.02
CA THR A 219 14.31 -8.64 -4.17
C THR A 219 14.01 -7.97 -5.51
N GLY A 220 13.04 -7.06 -5.57
CA GLY A 220 12.74 -6.23 -6.73
C GLY A 220 13.86 -5.24 -7.03
N GLY A 221 14.38 -4.56 -6.01
CA GLY A 221 15.56 -3.68 -6.09
C GLY A 221 16.80 -4.42 -6.55
N PHE A 222 17.05 -5.61 -5.98
CA PHE A 222 18.17 -6.47 -6.43
C PHE A 222 18.03 -6.87 -7.90
N THR A 223 16.83 -7.20 -8.35
CA THR A 223 16.59 -7.65 -9.73
C THR A 223 16.69 -6.50 -10.73
N SER A 224 16.19 -5.32 -10.40
CA SER A 224 16.17 -4.16 -11.30
C SER A 224 17.49 -3.37 -11.30
N GLN A 225 18.27 -3.42 -10.21
CA GLN A 225 19.57 -2.74 -10.01
C GLN A 225 19.56 -1.24 -10.39
N PRO A 226 18.67 -0.42 -9.83
CA PRO A 226 18.62 1.00 -10.13
C PRO A 226 19.77 1.76 -9.46
N ASP A 227 20.07 2.97 -9.97
CA ASP A 227 20.99 3.90 -9.32
C ASP A 227 20.29 4.72 -8.24
N TYR A 228 19.01 5.04 -8.50
CA TYR A 228 18.13 5.82 -7.63
C TYR A 228 16.77 5.15 -7.52
N ALA A 229 16.09 5.33 -6.38
CA ALA A 229 14.70 4.93 -6.26
C ALA A 229 13.88 5.95 -5.47
N ILE A 230 12.62 6.11 -5.84
CA ILE A 230 11.60 6.81 -5.07
C ILE A 230 10.61 5.76 -4.61
N ALA A 231 10.57 5.51 -3.31
CA ALA A 231 9.48 4.76 -2.70
C ALA A 231 8.32 5.72 -2.44
N VAL A 232 7.11 5.25 -2.72
CA VAL A 232 5.87 5.92 -2.34
C VAL A 232 5.19 5.04 -1.32
N ASP A 233 4.68 5.65 -0.26
CA ASP A 233 3.92 4.99 0.79
C ASP A 233 2.89 5.97 1.36
N VAL A 234 2.10 5.56 2.32
CA VAL A 234 1.24 6.45 3.08
C VAL A 234 1.90 6.83 4.41
N SER A 235 1.48 7.94 5.00
CA SER A 235 1.88 8.32 6.34
C SER A 235 0.76 9.04 7.10
N PHE A 236 0.99 9.34 8.37
CA PHE A 236 -0.06 9.78 9.29
C PHE A 236 -0.68 11.12 8.87
N GLY A 237 -1.94 11.06 8.43
CA GLY A 237 -2.80 12.20 8.20
C GLY A 237 -3.33 12.80 9.50
N ASP A 238 -3.69 14.08 9.47
CA ASP A 238 -4.31 14.78 10.60
C ASP A 238 -5.64 14.13 10.99
N GLY A 239 -5.98 14.12 12.29
CA GLY A 239 -7.21 13.53 12.77
C GLY A 239 -7.56 14.00 14.18
N PHE A 240 -8.80 13.77 14.59
CA PHE A 240 -9.22 14.12 15.94
C PHE A 240 -8.41 13.34 16.98
N GLY A 241 -7.78 14.06 17.91
CA GLY A 241 -6.98 13.47 18.97
C GLY A 241 -5.56 13.07 18.55
N CYS A 242 -5.16 13.27 17.28
CA CYS A 242 -3.80 13.08 16.83
C CYS A 242 -2.91 14.28 17.22
N ALA A 243 -1.66 14.01 17.54
CA ALA A 243 -0.67 15.04 17.85
C ALA A 243 -0.26 15.77 16.55
N PRO A 244 -0.43 17.11 16.46
CA PRO A 244 -0.17 17.85 15.21
C PRO A 244 1.27 17.72 14.72
N GLU A 245 2.24 17.55 15.63
CA GLU A 245 3.67 17.40 15.29
C GLU A 245 4.01 16.02 14.69
N LYS A 246 3.06 15.08 14.67
CA LYS A 246 3.21 13.72 14.13
C LYS A 246 2.34 13.46 12.91
N THR A 247 1.60 14.44 12.46
CA THR A 247 0.62 14.27 11.39
C THR A 247 0.68 15.40 10.38
N SER A 248 0.24 15.14 9.18
CA SER A 248 0.15 16.13 8.10
C SER A 248 -1.29 16.25 7.59
N PRO A 249 -1.78 17.47 7.30
CA PRO A 249 -3.14 17.65 6.82
C PRO A 249 -3.38 16.98 5.47
N LEU A 250 -4.54 16.34 5.31
CA LEU A 250 -5.04 15.88 4.02
C LEU A 250 -5.35 17.07 3.11
N GLY A 251 -4.89 17.01 1.86
CA GLY A 251 -4.99 18.12 0.90
C GLY A 251 -3.85 19.13 1.02
N GLY A 252 -2.85 18.84 1.85
CA GLY A 252 -1.66 19.68 2.03
C GLY A 252 -0.53 19.40 1.03
N GLY A 253 -0.68 18.41 0.18
CA GLY A 253 0.32 17.95 -0.77
C GLY A 253 1.08 16.72 -0.30
N THR A 254 1.98 16.23 -1.16
CA THR A 254 2.84 15.09 -0.85
C THR A 254 3.77 15.39 0.34
N MET A 255 4.09 14.38 1.13
CA MET A 255 5.06 14.48 2.23
C MET A 255 6.42 14.00 1.73
N LEU A 256 7.46 14.80 1.93
CA LEU A 256 8.84 14.44 1.59
C LEU A 256 9.54 13.92 2.85
N GLY A 257 10.02 12.69 2.79
CA GLY A 257 10.71 12.02 3.88
C GLY A 257 12.15 12.51 4.08
N TYR A 258 12.52 12.70 5.35
CA TYR A 258 13.90 12.99 5.78
C TYR A 258 14.30 11.97 6.84
N ALA A 259 15.16 11.03 6.49
CA ALA A 259 15.64 9.98 7.40
C ALA A 259 17.14 9.71 7.18
N PRO A 260 17.84 9.15 8.19
CA PRO A 260 19.24 8.74 8.00
C PRO A 260 19.44 7.67 6.93
N THR A 261 18.41 6.88 6.62
CA THR A 261 18.41 5.83 5.59
C THR A 261 18.18 6.37 4.17
N LEU A 262 17.72 7.62 4.04
CA LEU A 262 17.44 8.27 2.76
C LEU A 262 18.65 9.07 2.24
N ASN A 263 18.77 9.20 0.90
CA ASN A 263 19.82 9.99 0.29
C ASN A 263 19.50 11.49 0.36
N ARG A 264 20.24 12.22 1.20
CA ARG A 264 20.01 13.65 1.45
C ARG A 264 20.02 14.51 0.18
N ASP A 265 20.95 14.29 -0.72
CA ASP A 265 21.11 15.12 -1.91
C ASP A 265 19.94 14.89 -2.88
N PHE A 266 19.51 13.65 -3.03
CA PHE A 266 18.34 13.32 -3.83
C PHE A 266 17.05 13.90 -3.22
N THR A 267 16.86 13.76 -1.90
CA THR A 267 15.73 14.39 -1.18
C THR A 267 15.69 15.92 -1.39
N LEU A 268 16.83 16.60 -1.29
CA LEU A 268 16.90 18.06 -1.50
C LEU A 268 16.65 18.47 -2.95
N LYS A 269 17.02 17.64 -3.93
CA LYS A 269 16.63 17.86 -5.33
C LYS A 269 15.12 17.77 -5.52
N LEU A 270 14.46 16.77 -4.98
CA LEU A 270 12.99 16.64 -5.06
C LEU A 270 12.30 17.83 -4.40
N LYS A 271 12.80 18.30 -3.24
CA LYS A 271 12.30 19.52 -2.60
C LYS A 271 12.38 20.72 -3.53
N LYS A 272 13.55 20.96 -4.13
CA LYS A 272 13.77 22.07 -5.05
C LYS A 272 12.83 21.99 -6.25
N LEU A 273 12.68 20.81 -6.85
CA LEU A 273 11.76 20.59 -7.98
C LEU A 273 10.30 20.91 -7.61
N ALA A 274 9.85 20.50 -6.43
CA ALA A 274 8.51 20.82 -5.96
C ALA A 274 8.31 22.33 -5.79
N GLU A 275 9.26 23.02 -5.17
CA GLU A 275 9.23 24.48 -4.97
C GLU A 275 9.21 25.26 -6.31
N GLU A 276 10.08 24.88 -7.26
CA GLU A 276 10.18 25.54 -8.58
C GLU A 276 8.94 25.32 -9.47
N ASN A 277 8.22 24.21 -9.25
CA ASN A 277 7.03 23.87 -10.03
C ASN A 277 5.71 24.06 -9.26
N ASN A 278 5.75 24.72 -8.09
CA ASN A 278 4.58 25.00 -7.25
C ASN A 278 3.78 23.75 -6.89
N ILE A 279 4.46 22.60 -6.67
CA ILE A 279 3.83 21.39 -6.14
C ILE A 279 3.73 21.52 -4.63
N PRO A 280 2.53 21.44 -4.04
CA PRO A 280 2.38 21.45 -2.58
C PRO A 280 3.18 20.32 -1.92
N LEU A 281 4.01 20.69 -0.94
CA LEU A 281 4.93 19.79 -0.27
C LEU A 281 4.86 19.95 1.25
N GLN A 282 4.78 18.83 1.94
CA GLN A 282 4.87 18.74 3.39
C GLN A 282 6.20 18.07 3.79
N HIS A 283 6.59 18.13 5.05
CA HIS A 283 7.87 17.59 5.52
C HIS A 283 7.64 16.49 6.56
N GLU A 284 8.32 15.37 6.39
CA GLU A 284 8.23 14.20 7.26
C GLU A 284 9.63 13.82 7.81
N PRO A 285 10.08 14.47 8.91
CA PRO A 285 11.37 14.14 9.52
C PRO A 285 11.25 12.90 10.40
N MET A 286 12.12 11.91 10.16
CA MET A 286 12.21 10.65 10.89
C MET A 286 13.62 10.47 11.45
N GLY A 287 13.73 10.12 12.74
CA GLY A 287 15.02 9.98 13.42
C GLY A 287 15.70 8.62 13.25
N GLY A 288 15.13 7.70 12.47
CA GLY A 288 15.62 6.33 12.31
C GLY A 288 15.24 5.74 10.95
N ARG A 289 14.74 4.52 10.97
CA ARG A 289 14.13 3.88 9.78
C ARG A 289 12.85 4.61 9.39
N THR A 290 12.49 4.49 8.12
CA THR A 290 11.25 5.05 7.60
C THR A 290 10.03 4.20 7.96
N GLY A 291 10.22 2.88 8.13
CA GLY A 291 9.15 1.92 8.34
C GLY A 291 8.35 1.63 7.07
N THR A 292 8.99 1.80 5.91
CA THR A 292 8.45 1.58 4.56
C THR A 292 9.43 0.75 3.73
N ASP A 293 9.05 0.33 2.55
CA ASP A 293 9.92 -0.38 1.59
C ASP A 293 11.20 0.39 1.20
N ALA A 294 11.25 1.71 1.48
CA ALA A 294 12.48 2.50 1.28
C ALA A 294 13.68 1.96 2.08
N ASP A 295 13.44 1.41 3.27
CA ASP A 295 14.50 0.88 4.12
C ASP A 295 15.12 -0.40 3.54
N GLU A 296 14.31 -1.29 2.97
CA GLU A 296 14.74 -2.55 2.34
C GLU A 296 15.40 -2.29 0.98
N LEU A 297 14.85 -1.37 0.18
CA LEU A 297 15.44 -0.94 -1.09
C LEU A 297 16.80 -0.28 -0.90
N ALA A 298 16.97 0.55 0.15
CA ALA A 298 18.24 1.22 0.41
C ALA A 298 19.41 0.24 0.53
N THR A 299 19.18 -0.97 1.01
CA THR A 299 20.19 -2.01 1.23
C THR A 299 20.22 -3.09 0.15
N ALA A 300 19.31 -3.04 -0.82
CA ALA A 300 19.23 -4.02 -1.89
C ALA A 300 20.50 -4.00 -2.76
N GLY A 301 21.06 -5.18 -3.02
CA GLY A 301 22.22 -5.36 -3.86
C GLY A 301 23.46 -4.58 -3.39
N ARG A 302 23.88 -3.57 -4.15
CA ARG A 302 25.04 -2.70 -3.83
C ARG A 302 24.66 -1.42 -3.06
N GLY A 303 23.40 -1.31 -2.65
CA GLY A 303 22.81 -0.10 -2.12
C GLY A 303 22.23 0.81 -3.20
N ILE A 304 21.08 1.42 -2.92
CA ILE A 304 20.35 2.29 -3.83
C ILE A 304 20.17 3.66 -3.16
N LYS A 305 20.33 4.75 -3.93
CA LYS A 305 20.07 6.11 -3.43
C LYS A 305 18.57 6.34 -3.34
N MET A 306 18.04 6.34 -2.13
CA MET A 306 16.61 6.40 -1.85
C MET A 306 16.09 7.81 -1.59
N ALA A 307 14.88 8.08 -2.08
CA ALA A 307 13.99 9.10 -1.55
C ALA A 307 12.64 8.48 -1.20
N LEU A 308 11.91 9.12 -0.29
CA LEU A 308 10.56 8.71 0.13
C LEU A 308 9.59 9.86 -0.09
N LEU A 309 8.47 9.56 -0.72
CA LEU A 309 7.31 10.43 -0.84
C LEU A 309 6.13 9.73 -0.17
N SER A 310 5.53 10.38 0.83
CA SER A 310 4.39 9.80 1.54
C SER A 310 3.09 10.55 1.24
N ILE A 311 1.98 9.84 1.22
CA ILE A 311 0.64 10.38 1.01
C ILE A 311 -0.06 10.42 2.37
N PRO A 312 -0.54 11.61 2.84
CA PRO A 312 -1.23 11.70 4.12
C PRO A 312 -2.48 10.81 4.15
N LEU A 313 -2.59 9.93 5.15
CA LEU A 313 -3.68 8.97 5.31
C LEU A 313 -4.17 8.95 6.75
N ARG A 314 -5.49 9.01 6.94
CA ARG A 314 -6.16 8.85 8.24
C ARG A 314 -6.56 7.40 8.47
N SER A 315 -6.59 7.01 9.72
CA SER A 315 -7.11 5.69 10.15
C SER A 315 -6.37 4.51 9.50
N MET A 316 -5.05 4.66 9.36
CA MET A 316 -4.16 3.61 8.83
C MET A 316 -4.46 2.24 9.42
N HIS A 317 -4.38 1.19 8.61
CA HIS A 317 -4.62 -0.21 8.97
C HIS A 317 -6.04 -0.49 9.49
N THR A 318 -7.04 0.21 8.94
CA THR A 318 -8.46 -0.02 9.24
C THR A 318 -9.29 -0.18 7.96
N VAL A 319 -10.58 -0.47 8.12
CA VAL A 319 -11.55 -0.49 7.00
C VAL A 319 -11.92 0.89 6.48
N ALA A 320 -11.48 1.96 7.14
CA ALA A 320 -11.88 3.35 6.89
C ALA A 320 -10.68 4.28 6.70
N GLU A 321 -9.61 3.76 6.11
CA GLU A 321 -8.48 4.59 5.66
C GLU A 321 -9.01 5.71 4.78
N THR A 322 -8.52 6.94 4.99
CA THR A 322 -9.08 8.10 4.28
C THR A 322 -7.95 8.98 3.75
N ILE A 323 -8.00 9.30 2.46
CA ILE A 323 -7.00 10.15 1.77
C ILE A 323 -7.69 11.28 1.01
N ASP A 324 -6.88 12.26 0.61
CA ASP A 324 -7.21 13.22 -0.44
C ASP A 324 -6.48 12.82 -1.74
N PRO A 325 -7.18 12.43 -2.81
CA PRO A 325 -6.53 11.98 -4.05
C PRO A 325 -5.66 13.06 -4.72
N GLU A 326 -5.82 14.33 -4.37
CA GLU A 326 -4.96 15.41 -4.89
C GLU A 326 -3.53 15.32 -4.33
N ASP A 327 -3.36 14.83 -3.09
CA ASP A 327 -2.03 14.58 -2.52
C ASP A 327 -1.29 13.52 -3.33
N ALA A 328 -1.96 12.44 -3.73
CA ALA A 328 -1.41 11.42 -4.61
C ALA A 328 -1.13 11.97 -6.03
N ALA A 329 -1.95 12.88 -6.54
CA ALA A 329 -1.69 13.54 -7.82
C ALA A 329 -0.43 14.42 -7.76
N ASN A 330 -0.21 15.12 -6.65
CA ASN A 330 1.01 15.89 -6.42
C ASN A 330 2.25 14.98 -6.31
N THR A 331 2.13 13.83 -5.65
CA THR A 331 3.17 12.80 -5.60
C THR A 331 3.53 12.31 -7.00
N ALA A 332 2.54 11.97 -7.82
CA ALA A 332 2.76 11.53 -9.21
C ALA A 332 3.43 12.61 -10.08
N ARG A 333 2.99 13.87 -9.96
CA ARG A 333 3.59 15.00 -10.69
C ARG A 333 5.06 15.19 -10.32
N LEU A 334 5.40 15.11 -9.03
CA LEU A 334 6.78 15.25 -8.58
C LEU A 334 7.67 14.11 -9.10
N MET A 335 7.19 12.87 -9.09
CA MET A 335 7.90 11.73 -9.69
C MET A 335 8.17 11.92 -11.19
N ALA A 336 7.16 12.35 -11.95
CA ALA A 336 7.31 12.61 -13.39
C ALA A 336 8.31 13.76 -13.66
N LEU A 337 8.28 14.84 -12.88
CA LEU A 337 9.25 15.94 -12.98
C LEU A 337 10.67 15.50 -12.67
N ALA A 338 10.88 14.63 -11.68
CA ALA A 338 12.22 14.14 -11.34
C ALA A 338 12.91 13.47 -12.53
N THR A 339 12.17 12.84 -13.43
CA THR A 339 12.74 12.18 -14.61
C THR A 339 13.17 13.16 -15.71
N LYS A 340 12.60 14.38 -15.74
CA LYS A 340 12.91 15.42 -16.75
C LYS A 340 14.14 16.25 -16.37
N GLU A 341 14.23 16.61 -15.11
CA GLU A 341 15.26 17.55 -14.60
C GLU A 341 16.53 16.81 -14.12
N GLY A 342 16.49 15.50 -14.09
CA GLY A 342 17.56 14.64 -13.60
C GLY A 342 17.62 14.56 -12.07
N PHE A 343 18.32 13.57 -11.55
CA PHE A 343 18.47 13.25 -10.12
C PHE A 343 19.92 12.93 -9.75
#